data_48385daad3b9a088d1d8e41ae657ef13
#
_entry.id   48385daad3b9a088d1d8e41ae657ef13
#
_cell.length_a   1.000
_cell.length_b   1.000
_cell.length_c   1.000
_cell.angle_alpha   90.00
_cell.angle_beta   90.00
_cell.angle_gamma   90.00
#
_symmetry.space_group_name_H-M   'P 1'
#
loop_
_entity.id
_entity.type
_entity.pdbx_description
1 polymer ?
#
loop_
_entity_poly.entity_id
_entity_poly.type
_entity_poly.pdbx_seq_one_letter_code
_entity_poly.pdbx_strand_id
1 'polypeptide(L)'
;MKVLIEGPILTRSGYGEHARFVYRSIKNEEGLDIYINPLNWGNTGWLTDLQDPDEKSAIEVCVKKFSDYFNHAQNTKTQMHFDLHIHIGILNEFEKKAPQAISVTAGIETDRVDPSWIAKTHEQKVDKIIVPSTHSRDGFSKTSYQFDDKKSQTTHILELRKETDLQVVPYPLKQIPEESINLNIDTKFNFLSVALLGPRKGLENMVRWFVEEFKEEESVGLVLKTSKMNGSIIDRRYTVKHIENALKKHKDRKCKVYV
;
A
#
# COMPACT_ATOMS: atom_id res chain seq x y z
N MET A 1 22.20 -6.90 -15.63
CA MET A 1 21.05 -7.72 -15.19
C MET A 1 19.77 -6.94 -15.46
N LYS A 2 18.79 -7.51 -16.18
CA LYS A 2 17.49 -6.87 -16.44
C LYS A 2 16.54 -7.13 -15.26
N VAL A 3 16.07 -6.07 -14.62
CA VAL A 3 15.18 -6.12 -13.47
C VAL A 3 13.81 -5.55 -13.84
N LEU A 4 12.75 -6.36 -13.66
CA LEU A 4 11.38 -5.90 -13.77
C LEU A 4 10.86 -5.54 -12.36
N ILE A 5 10.48 -4.29 -12.15
CA ILE A 5 9.67 -3.85 -11.01
C ILE A 5 8.21 -3.78 -11.46
N GLU A 6 7.34 -4.52 -10.79
CA GLU A 6 5.90 -4.50 -11.05
C GLU A 6 5.16 -4.09 -9.78
N GLY A 7 4.44 -2.98 -9.84
CA GLY A 7 3.74 -2.46 -8.67
C GLY A 7 3.14 -1.07 -8.90
N PRO A 8 2.35 -0.55 -7.96
CA PRO A 8 1.59 0.69 -8.13
C PRO A 8 2.42 1.95 -7.91
N ILE A 9 3.65 2.00 -8.44
CA ILE A 9 4.68 3.01 -8.17
C ILE A 9 4.22 4.45 -8.45
N LEU A 10 3.30 4.66 -9.40
CA LEU A 10 2.74 5.96 -9.75
C LEU A 10 1.45 6.31 -8.99
N THR A 11 1.05 5.54 -7.98
CA THR A 11 -0.18 5.78 -7.24
C THR A 11 0.05 6.49 -5.91
N ARG A 12 -0.97 7.25 -5.44
CA ARG A 12 -1.01 7.87 -4.10
C ARG A 12 -1.48 6.88 -3.04
N SER A 13 -0.84 5.71 -2.97
CA SER A 13 -1.17 4.66 -2.01
C SER A 13 0.04 4.28 -1.16
N GLY A 14 -0.18 3.57 -0.05
CA GLY A 14 0.89 2.99 0.74
C GLY A 14 1.74 2.01 -0.06
N TYR A 15 1.12 1.18 -0.91
CA TYR A 15 1.84 0.31 -1.83
C TYR A 15 2.61 1.08 -2.91
N GLY A 16 2.07 2.22 -3.37
CA GLY A 16 2.78 3.10 -4.29
C GLY A 16 4.07 3.67 -3.66
N GLU A 17 4.00 4.12 -2.39
CA GLU A 17 5.20 4.57 -1.69
C GLU A 17 6.17 3.41 -1.44
N HIS A 18 5.67 2.23 -1.10
CA HIS A 18 6.51 1.04 -0.95
C HIS A 18 7.23 0.67 -2.25
N ALA A 19 6.55 0.74 -3.40
CA ALA A 19 7.16 0.53 -4.70
C ALA A 19 8.27 1.57 -5.01
N ARG A 20 8.06 2.84 -4.64
CA ARG A 20 9.10 3.87 -4.75
C ARG A 20 10.28 3.61 -3.82
N PHE A 21 10.05 3.12 -2.60
CA PHE A 21 11.15 2.70 -1.72
C PHE A 21 11.99 1.57 -2.32
N VAL A 22 11.35 0.54 -2.88
CA VAL A 22 12.05 -0.54 -3.58
C VAL A 22 12.85 0.01 -4.76
N TYR A 23 12.26 0.87 -5.58
CA TYR A 23 12.97 1.52 -6.68
C TYR A 23 14.18 2.32 -6.20
N ARG A 24 14.03 3.15 -5.15
CA ARG A 24 15.11 3.96 -4.57
C ARG A 24 16.27 3.10 -4.06
N SER A 25 15.97 1.92 -3.52
CA SER A 25 17.00 1.04 -2.96
C SER A 25 17.93 0.43 -4.02
N ILE A 26 17.48 0.35 -5.28
CA ILE A 26 18.25 -0.32 -6.35
C ILE A 26 18.57 0.59 -7.55
N LYS A 27 18.00 1.78 -7.64
CA LYS A 27 18.15 2.64 -8.83
C LYS A 27 19.59 3.05 -9.15
N ASN A 28 20.48 3.06 -8.16
CA ASN A 28 21.87 3.46 -8.29
C ASN A 28 22.84 2.27 -8.30
N GLU A 29 22.34 1.03 -8.26
CA GLU A 29 23.18 -0.16 -8.30
C GLU A 29 23.74 -0.37 -9.71
N GLU A 30 25.06 -0.50 -9.79
CA GLU A 30 25.74 -0.69 -11.08
C GLU A 30 25.33 -2.02 -11.75
N GLY A 31 25.20 -2.00 -13.05
CA GLY A 31 24.88 -3.19 -13.86
C GLY A 31 23.40 -3.60 -13.82
N LEU A 32 22.52 -2.84 -13.16
CA LEU A 32 21.07 -3.06 -13.23
C LEU A 32 20.45 -2.26 -14.36
N ASP A 33 19.67 -2.96 -15.18
CA ASP A 33 18.87 -2.43 -16.26
C ASP A 33 17.38 -2.51 -15.86
N ILE A 34 16.85 -1.42 -15.28
CA ILE A 34 15.53 -1.41 -14.60
C ILE A 34 14.42 -1.09 -15.60
N TYR A 35 13.37 -1.91 -15.56
CA TYR A 35 12.11 -1.79 -16.26
C TYR A 35 10.98 -1.70 -15.22
N ILE A 36 9.99 -0.84 -15.44
CA ILE A 36 8.88 -0.67 -14.51
C ILE A 36 7.55 -0.89 -15.24
N ASN A 37 6.78 -1.87 -14.75
CA ASN A 37 5.37 -2.05 -15.12
C ASN A 37 4.49 -1.44 -14.02
N PRO A 38 3.91 -0.23 -14.24
CA PRO A 38 3.10 0.43 -13.23
C PRO A 38 1.71 -0.21 -13.16
N LEU A 39 1.34 -0.70 -11.99
CA LEU A 39 0.02 -1.26 -11.73
C LEU A 39 -0.94 -0.20 -11.19
N ASN A 40 -2.22 -0.36 -11.45
CA ASN A 40 -3.27 0.37 -10.77
C ASN A 40 -3.45 -0.15 -9.33
N TRP A 41 -3.90 0.70 -8.42
CA TRP A 41 -4.21 0.32 -7.05
C TRP A 41 -5.62 0.79 -6.69
N GLY A 42 -6.61 -0.06 -6.95
CA GLY A 42 -8.01 0.25 -6.75
C GLY A 42 -8.41 1.59 -7.38
N ASN A 43 -9.14 2.41 -6.63
CA ASN A 43 -9.57 3.75 -7.06
C ASN A 43 -8.58 4.86 -6.65
N THR A 44 -7.33 4.50 -6.35
CA THR A 44 -6.31 5.48 -5.92
C THR A 44 -5.88 6.33 -7.11
N GLY A 45 -5.82 7.66 -6.91
CA GLY A 45 -5.33 8.58 -7.93
C GLY A 45 -3.85 8.38 -8.23
N TRP A 46 -3.46 8.67 -9.48
CA TRP A 46 -2.05 8.72 -9.87
C TRP A 46 -1.38 9.96 -9.32
N LEU A 47 -0.09 9.88 -9.10
CA LEU A 47 0.74 11.03 -8.73
C LEU A 47 0.87 11.96 -9.94
N THR A 48 0.37 13.18 -9.79
CA THR A 48 0.65 14.25 -10.76
C THR A 48 1.99 14.90 -10.47
N ASP A 49 2.31 15.02 -9.16
CA ASP A 49 3.52 15.64 -8.68
C ASP A 49 4.18 14.75 -7.62
N LEU A 50 5.47 14.47 -7.77
CA LEU A 50 6.33 14.00 -6.69
C LEU A 50 7.03 15.22 -6.09
N GLN A 51 7.37 15.17 -4.79
CA GLN A 51 8.20 16.20 -4.14
C GLN A 51 9.58 16.33 -4.81
N ASP A 52 9.99 15.27 -5.52
CA ASP A 52 11.22 15.20 -6.30
C ASP A 52 10.85 14.99 -7.78
N PRO A 53 10.87 16.05 -8.61
CA PRO A 53 10.59 15.96 -10.04
C PRO A 53 11.58 15.06 -10.79
N ASP A 54 12.83 15.01 -10.35
CA ASP A 54 13.87 14.18 -10.97
C ASP A 54 13.57 12.69 -10.73
N GLU A 55 13.08 12.33 -9.55
CA GLU A 55 12.64 10.96 -9.27
C GLU A 55 11.47 10.55 -10.17
N LYS A 56 10.49 11.44 -10.35
CA LYS A 56 9.35 11.17 -11.24
C LYS A 56 9.83 10.93 -12.67
N SER A 57 10.68 11.79 -13.19
CA SER A 57 11.23 11.67 -14.53
C SER A 57 12.02 10.38 -14.70
N ALA A 58 12.82 9.98 -13.70
CA ALA A 58 13.57 8.73 -13.73
C ALA A 58 12.65 7.49 -13.74
N ILE A 59 11.56 7.51 -12.95
CA ILE A 59 10.56 6.44 -12.97
C ILE A 59 9.87 6.38 -14.34
N GLU A 60 9.47 7.52 -14.91
CA GLU A 60 8.81 7.59 -16.22
C GLU A 60 9.71 7.06 -17.35
N VAL A 61 11.03 7.28 -17.30
CA VAL A 61 11.99 6.67 -18.21
C VAL A 61 11.96 5.15 -18.12
N CYS A 62 11.95 4.58 -16.92
CA CYS A 62 11.88 3.12 -16.72
C CYS A 62 10.53 2.54 -17.17
N VAL A 63 9.44 3.28 -16.98
CA VAL A 63 8.09 2.90 -17.47
C VAL A 63 8.05 2.91 -18.99
N LYS A 64 8.57 3.97 -19.61
CA LYS A 64 8.66 4.06 -21.08
C LYS A 64 9.48 2.89 -21.64
N LYS A 65 10.62 2.58 -21.05
CA LYS A 65 11.48 1.48 -21.43
C LYS A 65 10.77 0.13 -21.38
N PHE A 66 9.96 -0.11 -20.33
CA PHE A 66 9.11 -1.30 -20.27
C PHE A 66 8.07 -1.31 -21.39
N SER A 67 7.38 -0.20 -21.62
CA SER A 67 6.37 -0.07 -22.67
C SER A 67 6.94 -0.30 -24.07
N ASP A 68 8.11 0.28 -24.36
CA ASP A 68 8.81 0.10 -25.64
C ASP A 68 9.21 -1.38 -25.84
N TYR A 69 9.73 -2.04 -24.79
CA TYR A 69 10.09 -3.47 -24.85
C TYR A 69 8.86 -4.35 -25.02
N PHE A 70 7.77 -4.08 -24.31
CA PHE A 70 6.51 -4.78 -24.44
C PHE A 70 5.95 -4.66 -25.88
N ASN A 71 5.88 -3.46 -26.43
CA ASN A 71 5.40 -3.20 -27.79
C ASN A 71 6.26 -3.90 -28.83
N HIS A 72 7.59 -3.86 -28.67
CA HIS A 72 8.50 -4.59 -29.54
C HIS A 72 8.24 -6.10 -29.50
N ALA A 73 8.12 -6.68 -28.30
CA ALA A 73 7.85 -8.10 -28.12
C ALA A 73 6.52 -8.53 -28.75
N GLN A 74 5.46 -7.70 -28.61
CA GLN A 74 4.16 -7.94 -29.25
C GLN A 74 4.25 -7.92 -30.78
N ASN A 75 4.92 -6.92 -31.34
CA ASN A 75 5.06 -6.74 -32.79
C ASN A 75 5.90 -7.86 -33.43
N THR A 76 6.92 -8.33 -32.73
CA THR A 76 7.82 -9.39 -33.22
C THR A 76 7.40 -10.80 -32.79
N LYS A 77 6.33 -10.92 -31.99
CA LYS A 77 5.86 -12.18 -31.38
C LYS A 77 6.97 -12.88 -30.58
N THR A 78 7.85 -12.11 -29.95
CA THR A 78 8.90 -12.62 -29.07
C THR A 78 8.49 -12.52 -27.62
N GLN A 79 9.14 -13.30 -26.75
CA GLN A 79 8.92 -13.22 -25.31
C GLN A 79 9.86 -12.19 -24.69
N MET A 80 9.36 -11.39 -23.74
CA MET A 80 10.22 -10.55 -22.92
C MET A 80 11.00 -11.42 -21.92
N HIS A 81 12.28 -11.09 -21.73
CA HIS A 81 13.16 -11.78 -20.79
C HIS A 81 13.69 -10.80 -19.75
N PHE A 82 13.50 -11.14 -18.49
CA PHE A 82 14.06 -10.48 -17.33
C PHE A 82 14.84 -11.48 -16.48
N ASP A 83 15.87 -11.02 -15.79
CA ASP A 83 16.68 -11.84 -14.88
C ASP A 83 16.06 -11.90 -13.49
N LEU A 84 15.50 -10.78 -13.03
CA LEU A 84 14.85 -10.63 -11.75
C LEU A 84 13.48 -9.94 -11.91
N HIS A 85 12.47 -10.48 -11.25
CA HIS A 85 11.15 -9.87 -11.11
C HIS A 85 10.91 -9.48 -9.65
N ILE A 86 10.63 -8.21 -9.39
CA ILE A 86 10.23 -7.69 -8.08
C ILE A 86 8.80 -7.20 -8.19
N HIS A 87 7.88 -7.93 -7.56
CA HIS A 87 6.47 -7.57 -7.51
C HIS A 87 6.14 -6.90 -6.17
N ILE A 88 5.54 -5.72 -6.20
CA ILE A 88 5.08 -4.99 -5.02
C ILE A 88 3.56 -4.95 -5.04
N GLY A 89 2.94 -5.77 -4.20
CA GLY A 89 1.50 -5.94 -4.18
C GLY A 89 1.03 -7.05 -3.25
N ILE A 90 -0.20 -7.50 -3.45
CA ILE A 90 -0.78 -8.65 -2.75
C ILE A 90 -0.38 -9.94 -3.45
N LEU A 91 -0.04 -10.96 -2.68
CA LEU A 91 0.61 -12.16 -3.21
C LEU A 91 -0.30 -13.01 -4.10
N ASN A 92 -1.61 -12.96 -3.90
CA ASN A 92 -2.56 -13.67 -4.77
C ASN A 92 -2.59 -13.15 -6.22
N GLU A 93 -2.12 -11.91 -6.46
CA GLU A 93 -1.99 -11.31 -7.80
C GLU A 93 -0.61 -11.55 -8.43
N PHE A 94 0.29 -12.22 -7.70
CA PHE A 94 1.65 -12.45 -8.17
C PHE A 94 1.70 -13.43 -9.35
N GLU A 95 2.41 -13.04 -10.40
CA GLU A 95 2.75 -13.90 -11.53
C GLU A 95 4.24 -13.81 -11.84
N LYS A 96 4.94 -14.93 -11.78
CA LYS A 96 6.39 -14.98 -12.01
C LYS A 96 6.76 -14.64 -13.45
N LYS A 97 7.59 -13.59 -13.63
CA LYS A 97 8.00 -13.08 -14.96
C LYS A 97 9.51 -13.17 -15.20
N ALA A 98 10.24 -13.79 -14.29
CA ALA A 98 11.70 -14.00 -14.41
C ALA A 98 12.11 -15.29 -13.67
N PRO A 99 13.30 -15.85 -13.96
CA PRO A 99 13.82 -17.00 -13.24
C PRO A 99 13.91 -16.77 -11.72
N GLN A 100 14.33 -15.58 -11.31
CA GLN A 100 14.30 -15.13 -9.92
C GLN A 100 13.13 -14.17 -9.67
N ALA A 101 12.39 -14.38 -8.60
CA ALA A 101 11.20 -13.58 -8.31
C ALA A 101 11.04 -13.29 -6.81
N ILE A 102 10.88 -12.01 -6.50
CA ILE A 102 10.68 -11.48 -5.16
C ILE A 102 9.29 -10.85 -5.08
N SER A 103 8.50 -11.25 -4.09
CA SER A 103 7.27 -10.55 -3.73
C SER A 103 7.52 -9.65 -2.53
N VAL A 104 7.16 -8.39 -2.64
CA VAL A 104 7.22 -7.40 -1.56
C VAL A 104 5.79 -7.03 -1.19
N THR A 105 5.35 -7.35 0.02
CA THR A 105 3.98 -7.13 0.45
C THR A 105 3.90 -6.24 1.68
N ALA A 106 2.71 -5.68 1.95
CA ALA A 106 2.46 -4.86 3.12
C ALA A 106 2.30 -5.71 4.39
N GLY A 107 2.08 -5.03 5.51
CA GLY A 107 1.78 -5.66 6.79
C GLY A 107 0.49 -6.49 6.73
N ILE A 108 0.53 -7.65 7.36
CA ILE A 108 -0.64 -8.49 7.59
C ILE A 108 -1.35 -7.95 8.84
N GLU A 109 -2.66 -7.72 8.75
CA GLU A 109 -3.47 -7.16 9.86
C GLU A 109 -4.07 -8.25 10.75
N THR A 110 -3.96 -9.52 10.34
CA THR A 110 -4.46 -10.71 11.05
C THR A 110 -3.30 -11.60 11.48
N ASP A 111 -3.58 -12.64 12.23
CA ASP A 111 -2.59 -13.65 12.66
C ASP A 111 -2.32 -14.72 11.59
N ARG A 112 -3.07 -14.69 10.48
CA ARG A 112 -2.94 -15.63 9.35
C ARG A 112 -3.02 -14.89 8.04
N VAL A 113 -2.40 -15.47 7.00
CA VAL A 113 -2.56 -15.01 5.63
C VAL A 113 -3.64 -15.83 4.92
N ASP A 114 -4.25 -15.25 3.90
CA ASP A 114 -5.26 -15.93 3.09
C ASP A 114 -4.66 -17.20 2.42
N PRO A 115 -5.41 -18.32 2.34
CA PRO A 115 -4.90 -19.54 1.72
C PRO A 115 -4.48 -19.37 0.26
N SER A 116 -5.11 -18.46 -0.49
CA SER A 116 -4.71 -18.16 -1.88
C SER A 116 -3.28 -17.58 -1.96
N TRP A 117 -2.83 -16.84 -0.95
CA TRP A 117 -1.47 -16.34 -0.91
C TRP A 117 -0.44 -17.46 -0.73
N ILE A 118 -0.76 -18.42 0.16
CA ILE A 118 0.09 -19.60 0.37
C ILE A 118 0.12 -20.47 -0.90
N ALA A 119 -1.05 -20.75 -1.50
CA ALA A 119 -1.15 -21.51 -2.75
C ALA A 119 -0.31 -20.87 -3.87
N LYS A 120 -0.32 -19.53 -3.96
CA LYS A 120 0.44 -18.79 -4.97
C LYS A 120 1.97 -18.98 -4.82
N THR A 121 2.48 -19.19 -3.60
CA THR A 121 3.92 -19.47 -3.40
C THR A 121 4.34 -20.78 -4.04
N HIS A 122 3.47 -21.79 -4.05
CA HIS A 122 3.70 -23.08 -4.69
C HIS A 122 3.51 -23.01 -6.21
N GLU A 123 2.39 -22.41 -6.65
CA GLU A 123 2.03 -22.27 -8.06
C GLU A 123 3.12 -21.53 -8.84
N GLN A 124 3.55 -20.38 -8.33
CA GLN A 124 4.50 -19.51 -9.00
C GLN A 124 5.95 -19.76 -8.57
N LYS A 125 6.21 -20.70 -7.65
CA LYS A 125 7.54 -20.98 -7.10
C LYS A 125 8.25 -19.68 -6.68
N VAL A 126 7.58 -18.90 -5.81
CA VAL A 126 8.12 -17.62 -5.33
C VAL A 126 9.42 -17.88 -4.57
N ASP A 127 10.50 -17.20 -4.96
CA ASP A 127 11.82 -17.45 -4.37
C ASP A 127 11.97 -16.71 -3.03
N LYS A 128 11.44 -15.47 -2.94
CA LYS A 128 11.53 -14.66 -1.73
C LYS A 128 10.27 -13.82 -1.51
N ILE A 129 9.88 -13.70 -0.24
CA ILE A 129 8.84 -12.76 0.21
C ILE A 129 9.47 -11.79 1.20
N ILE A 130 9.31 -10.49 0.95
CA ILE A 130 9.71 -9.42 1.86
C ILE A 130 8.46 -8.86 2.54
N VAL A 131 8.49 -8.84 3.88
CA VAL A 131 7.41 -8.34 4.73
C VAL A 131 7.92 -7.25 5.67
N PRO A 132 7.08 -6.29 6.10
CA PRO A 132 7.53 -5.12 6.86
C PRO A 132 7.74 -5.38 8.35
N SER A 133 7.31 -6.52 8.89
CA SER A 133 7.37 -6.79 10.34
C SER A 133 7.51 -8.26 10.67
N THR A 134 7.98 -8.53 11.89
CA THR A 134 8.00 -9.89 12.45
C THR A 134 6.61 -10.49 12.59
N HIS A 135 5.60 -9.67 12.92
CA HIS A 135 4.20 -10.09 12.94
C HIS A 135 3.76 -10.62 11.57
N SER A 136 4.05 -9.90 10.49
CA SER A 136 3.71 -10.35 9.13
C SER A 136 4.47 -11.61 8.74
N ARG A 137 5.76 -11.72 9.10
CA ARG A 137 6.54 -12.95 8.90
C ARG A 137 5.89 -14.14 9.63
N ASP A 138 5.51 -13.93 10.89
CA ASP A 138 4.88 -14.98 11.70
C ASP A 138 3.52 -15.38 11.14
N GLY A 139 2.75 -14.43 10.60
CA GLY A 139 1.51 -14.68 9.89
C GLY A 139 1.70 -15.61 8.70
N PHE A 140 2.77 -15.44 7.91
CA PHE A 140 3.10 -16.37 6.83
C PHE A 140 3.60 -17.72 7.34
N SER A 141 4.58 -17.72 8.24
CA SER A 141 5.28 -18.94 8.66
C SER A 141 4.45 -19.86 9.55
N LYS A 142 3.46 -19.32 10.28
CA LYS A 142 2.57 -20.08 11.17
C LYS A 142 1.21 -20.41 10.55
N THR A 143 0.94 -19.90 9.34
CA THR A 143 -0.30 -20.23 8.64
C THR A 143 -0.23 -21.64 8.09
N SER A 144 -1.20 -22.44 8.46
CA SER A 144 -1.42 -23.79 7.95
C SER A 144 -2.91 -24.01 7.74
N TYR A 145 -3.27 -24.53 6.59
CA TYR A 145 -4.64 -24.88 6.23
C TYR A 145 -4.73 -26.36 5.89
N GLN A 146 -5.70 -27.01 6.44
CA GLN A 146 -6.04 -28.39 6.11
C GLN A 146 -7.23 -28.39 5.16
N PHE A 147 -7.15 -29.17 4.10
CA PHE A 147 -8.27 -29.39 3.19
C PHE A 147 -8.33 -30.85 2.74
N ASP A 148 -9.53 -31.35 2.59
CA ASP A 148 -9.78 -32.73 2.16
C ASP A 148 -10.08 -32.73 0.66
N ASP A 149 -9.31 -33.48 -0.11
CA ASP A 149 -9.63 -33.76 -1.50
C ASP A 149 -10.65 -34.92 -1.55
N LYS A 150 -11.88 -34.55 -1.89
CA LYS A 150 -12.99 -35.51 -1.98
C LYS A 150 -12.80 -36.58 -3.07
N LYS A 151 -11.96 -36.32 -4.07
CA LYS A 151 -11.72 -37.28 -5.17
C LYS A 151 -10.70 -38.34 -4.77
N SER A 152 -9.61 -37.90 -4.13
CA SER A 152 -8.53 -38.79 -3.70
C SER A 152 -8.73 -39.37 -2.30
N GLN A 153 -9.69 -38.87 -1.53
CA GLN A 153 -9.91 -39.17 -0.11
C GLN A 153 -8.67 -38.93 0.76
N THR A 154 -7.86 -37.93 0.37
CA THR A 154 -6.64 -37.56 1.08
C THR A 154 -6.79 -36.18 1.72
N THR A 155 -6.21 -36.05 2.89
CA THR A 155 -6.07 -34.76 3.58
C THR A 155 -4.76 -34.12 3.17
N HIS A 156 -4.82 -32.88 2.73
CA HIS A 156 -3.65 -32.08 2.37
C HIS A 156 -3.47 -30.95 3.34
N ILE A 157 -2.19 -30.59 3.58
CA ILE A 157 -1.82 -29.43 4.37
C ILE A 157 -1.21 -28.40 3.42
N LEU A 158 -1.73 -27.16 3.48
CA LEU A 158 -1.23 -26.03 2.73
C LEU A 158 -0.50 -25.09 3.68
N GLU A 159 0.81 -25.04 3.56
CA GLU A 159 1.73 -24.20 4.32
C GLU A 159 2.62 -23.39 3.36
N LEU A 160 3.33 -22.40 3.88
CA LEU A 160 4.32 -21.68 3.08
C LEU A 160 5.31 -22.67 2.44
N ARG A 161 5.57 -22.48 1.15
CA ARG A 161 6.53 -23.29 0.41
C ARG A 161 7.91 -23.21 1.09
N LYS A 162 8.52 -24.36 1.41
CA LYS A 162 9.77 -24.46 2.20
C LYS A 162 10.96 -23.74 1.57
N GLU A 163 11.01 -23.69 0.23
CA GLU A 163 12.09 -23.03 -0.51
C GLU A 163 11.87 -21.52 -0.68
N THR A 164 10.74 -20.99 -0.21
CA THR A 164 10.50 -19.54 -0.22
C THR A 164 11.20 -18.90 0.97
N ASP A 165 12.18 -18.04 0.69
CA ASP A 165 12.85 -17.25 1.73
C ASP A 165 11.91 -16.13 2.21
N LEU A 166 11.71 -16.02 3.52
CA LEU A 166 10.82 -15.05 4.13
C LEU A 166 11.61 -14.04 4.96
N GLN A 167 11.76 -12.83 4.45
CA GLN A 167 12.60 -11.80 5.03
C GLN A 167 11.80 -10.63 5.59
N VAL A 168 12.20 -10.13 6.76
CA VAL A 168 11.64 -8.90 7.36
C VAL A 168 12.50 -7.71 6.95
N VAL A 169 11.90 -6.75 6.24
CA VAL A 169 12.51 -5.45 5.93
C VAL A 169 11.49 -4.38 6.31
N PRO A 170 11.69 -3.62 7.40
CA PRO A 170 10.78 -2.57 7.82
C PRO A 170 10.66 -1.46 6.78
N TYR A 171 9.53 -0.75 6.80
CA TYR A 171 9.38 0.45 5.98
C TYR A 171 10.45 1.48 6.34
N PRO A 172 11.16 2.04 5.34
CA PRO A 172 12.05 3.16 5.60
C PRO A 172 11.25 4.42 5.93
N LEU A 173 11.87 5.34 6.64
CA LEU A 173 11.34 6.67 6.89
C LEU A 173 12.05 7.68 5.99
N LYS A 174 11.27 8.46 5.26
CA LYS A 174 11.79 9.64 4.57
C LYS A 174 11.85 10.78 5.58
N GLN A 175 13.04 11.35 5.79
CA GLN A 175 13.15 12.59 6.53
C GLN A 175 12.58 13.73 5.68
N ILE A 176 11.54 14.38 6.19
CA ILE A 176 10.91 15.54 5.58
C ILE A 176 11.23 16.73 6.49
N PRO A 177 11.73 17.85 5.96
CA PRO A 177 11.92 19.07 6.75
C PRO A 177 10.60 19.48 7.42
N GLU A 178 10.69 19.96 8.66
CA GLU A 178 9.54 20.54 9.31
C GLU A 178 9.13 21.83 8.61
N GLU A 179 7.87 21.93 8.24
CA GLU A 179 7.26 23.12 7.67
C GLU A 179 6.21 23.65 8.63
N SER A 180 6.25 24.97 8.89
CA SER A 180 5.23 25.63 9.69
C SER A 180 3.93 25.73 8.88
N ILE A 181 2.86 25.13 9.40
CA ILE A 181 1.53 25.21 8.78
C ILE A 181 0.61 26.01 9.70
N ASN A 182 0.10 27.14 9.22
CA ASN A 182 -0.97 27.86 9.89
C ASN A 182 -2.34 27.29 9.48
N LEU A 183 -2.98 26.57 10.36
CA LEU A 183 -4.30 25.97 10.12
C LEU A 183 -5.48 26.89 10.46
N ASN A 184 -5.25 28.11 10.97
CA ASN A 184 -6.29 29.03 11.43
C ASN A 184 -7.31 28.36 12.37
N ILE A 185 -6.82 27.65 13.40
CA ILE A 185 -7.63 26.95 14.39
C ILE A 185 -7.64 27.74 15.71
N ASP A 186 -8.79 27.81 16.37
CA ASP A 186 -9.00 28.65 17.56
C ASP A 186 -8.73 27.91 18.87
N THR A 187 -8.52 26.61 18.82
CA THR A 187 -8.35 25.75 19.99
C THR A 187 -6.90 25.71 20.48
N LYS A 188 -6.70 25.60 21.77
CA LYS A 188 -5.37 25.58 22.42
C LYS A 188 -4.69 24.22 22.32
N PHE A 189 -5.48 23.15 22.40
CA PHE A 189 -5.00 21.78 22.28
C PHE A 189 -5.74 21.03 21.16
N ASN A 190 -5.01 20.31 20.30
CA ASN A 190 -5.60 19.65 19.18
C ASN A 190 -5.11 18.22 19.04
N PHE A 191 -6.06 17.29 18.89
CA PHE A 191 -5.80 15.97 18.41
C PHE A 191 -5.71 15.98 16.87
N LEU A 192 -4.78 15.24 16.29
CA LEU A 192 -4.65 15.07 14.84
C LEU A 192 -4.97 13.63 14.44
N SER A 193 -5.83 13.48 13.44
CA SER A 193 -6.01 12.19 12.75
C SER A 193 -5.79 12.34 11.26
N VAL A 194 -4.96 11.45 10.71
CA VAL A 194 -4.67 11.35 9.26
C VAL A 194 -5.09 9.96 8.78
N ALA A 195 -6.24 9.87 8.14
CA ALA A 195 -6.75 8.58 7.65
C ALA A 195 -7.77 8.77 6.51
N LEU A 196 -7.90 7.77 5.63
CA LEU A 196 -9.01 7.73 4.68
C LEU A 196 -10.32 7.45 5.41
N LEU A 197 -11.40 8.09 4.95
CA LEU A 197 -12.76 7.86 5.46
C LEU A 197 -13.25 6.49 4.99
N GLY A 198 -13.20 5.51 5.88
CA GLY A 198 -13.65 4.14 5.60
C GLY A 198 -13.87 3.35 6.89
N PRO A 199 -14.68 2.27 6.82
CA PRO A 199 -15.07 1.48 8.00
C PRO A 199 -13.87 0.97 8.80
N ARG A 200 -12.84 0.50 8.12
CA ARG A 200 -11.61 -0.04 8.75
C ARG A 200 -10.88 0.98 9.62
N LYS A 201 -10.93 2.26 9.28
CA LYS A 201 -10.24 3.33 10.01
C LYS A 201 -11.06 3.88 11.19
N GLY A 202 -12.36 3.56 11.26
CA GLY A 202 -13.21 3.91 12.40
C GLY A 202 -13.39 5.41 12.66
N LEU A 203 -13.21 6.27 11.63
CA LEU A 203 -13.23 7.72 11.79
C LEU A 203 -14.53 8.23 12.42
N GLU A 204 -15.68 7.65 12.05
CA GLU A 204 -16.99 8.04 12.62
C GLU A 204 -17.05 7.78 14.13
N ASN A 205 -16.57 6.62 14.56
CA ASN A 205 -16.50 6.28 15.97
C ASN A 205 -15.55 7.22 16.73
N MET A 206 -14.40 7.52 16.13
CA MET A 206 -13.43 8.44 16.73
C MET A 206 -14.02 9.84 16.89
N VAL A 207 -14.71 10.39 15.88
CA VAL A 207 -15.39 11.69 15.96
C VAL A 207 -16.45 11.67 17.04
N ARG A 208 -17.27 10.60 17.11
CA ARG A 208 -18.29 10.46 18.13
C ARG A 208 -17.69 10.43 19.54
N TRP A 209 -16.72 9.56 19.79
CA TRP A 209 -16.08 9.44 21.10
C TRP A 209 -15.34 10.71 21.53
N PHE A 210 -14.66 11.37 20.57
CA PHE A 210 -14.04 12.66 20.84
C PHE A 210 -15.06 13.70 21.32
N VAL A 211 -16.21 13.79 20.63
CA VAL A 211 -17.26 14.75 20.98
C VAL A 211 -17.95 14.38 22.29
N GLU A 212 -18.18 13.10 22.57
CA GLU A 212 -18.76 12.62 23.82
C GLU A 212 -17.84 12.97 25.01
N GLU A 213 -16.53 12.78 24.89
CA GLU A 213 -15.54 13.04 25.92
C GLU A 213 -15.29 14.52 26.16
N PHE A 214 -15.13 15.31 25.09
CA PHE A 214 -14.73 16.71 25.16
C PHE A 214 -15.88 17.70 24.93
N LYS A 215 -17.12 17.27 25.11
CA LYS A 215 -18.33 18.04 24.77
C LYS A 215 -18.30 19.48 25.34
N GLU A 216 -17.89 19.66 26.59
CA GLU A 216 -17.88 20.93 27.29
C GLU A 216 -16.55 21.71 27.15
N GLU A 217 -15.55 21.15 26.46
CA GLU A 217 -14.20 21.72 26.40
C GLU A 217 -14.02 22.62 25.17
N GLU A 218 -14.21 23.91 25.33
CA GLU A 218 -14.10 24.90 24.26
C GLU A 218 -12.67 25.02 23.67
N SER A 219 -11.65 24.74 24.50
CA SER A 219 -10.24 24.90 24.12
C SER A 219 -9.64 23.68 23.41
N VAL A 220 -10.43 22.60 23.20
CA VAL A 220 -9.96 21.34 22.62
C VAL A 220 -10.54 21.13 21.22
N GLY A 221 -9.69 20.74 20.29
CA GLY A 221 -10.03 20.48 18.89
C GLY A 221 -9.61 19.11 18.39
N LEU A 222 -10.32 18.61 17.39
CA LEU A 222 -9.95 17.45 16.59
C LEU A 222 -9.72 17.88 15.14
N VAL A 223 -8.51 17.76 14.66
CA VAL A 223 -8.13 18.06 13.27
C VAL A 223 -8.13 16.77 12.48
N LEU A 224 -8.95 16.71 11.42
CA LEU A 224 -9.10 15.56 10.54
C LEU A 224 -8.49 15.87 9.18
N LYS A 225 -7.36 15.26 8.86
CA LYS A 225 -6.85 15.20 7.49
C LYS A 225 -7.37 13.91 6.84
N THR A 226 -8.47 14.04 6.10
CA THR A 226 -9.19 12.88 5.57
C THR A 226 -9.76 13.14 4.17
N SER A 227 -9.99 12.05 3.43
CA SER A 227 -10.74 12.01 2.18
C SER A 227 -11.39 10.63 2.06
N LYS A 228 -12.42 10.50 1.25
CA LYS A 228 -13.05 9.21 1.00
C LYS A 228 -12.36 8.42 -0.13
N MET A 229 -11.91 9.12 -1.17
CA MET A 229 -11.32 8.50 -2.37
C MET A 229 -10.03 9.22 -2.81
N ASN A 230 -10.16 10.15 -3.76
CA ASN A 230 -9.02 10.72 -4.50
C ASN A 230 -8.69 12.17 -4.14
N GLY A 231 -9.39 12.76 -3.17
CA GLY A 231 -9.18 14.14 -2.74
C GLY A 231 -9.67 15.20 -3.74
N SER A 232 -10.52 14.84 -4.71
CA SER A 232 -11.16 15.81 -5.62
C SER A 232 -12.09 16.78 -4.85
N ILE A 233 -12.49 17.86 -5.49
CA ILE A 233 -13.45 18.83 -4.92
C ILE A 233 -14.77 18.14 -4.51
N ILE A 234 -15.24 17.20 -5.33
CA ILE A 234 -16.46 16.44 -5.05
C ILE A 234 -16.25 15.53 -3.83
N ASP A 235 -15.14 14.83 -3.78
CA ASP A 235 -14.76 13.98 -2.64
C ASP A 235 -14.64 14.79 -1.34
N ARG A 236 -14.02 15.97 -1.41
CA ARG A 236 -13.91 16.88 -0.27
C ARG A 236 -15.30 17.30 0.24
N ARG A 237 -16.20 17.72 -0.64
CA ARG A 237 -17.58 18.10 -0.28
C ARG A 237 -18.34 16.93 0.36
N TYR A 238 -18.18 15.74 -0.19
CA TYR A 238 -18.78 14.53 0.36
C TYR A 238 -18.24 14.25 1.76
N THR A 239 -16.91 14.29 1.94
CA THR A 239 -16.23 14.02 3.20
C THR A 239 -16.68 15.00 4.29
N VAL A 240 -16.68 16.30 4.02
CA VAL A 240 -17.15 17.34 4.97
C VAL A 240 -18.60 17.06 5.36
N LYS A 241 -19.50 16.87 4.39
CA LYS A 241 -20.91 16.58 4.65
C LYS A 241 -21.12 15.31 5.48
N HIS A 242 -20.28 14.30 5.27
CA HIS A 242 -20.33 13.05 6.04
C HIS A 242 -19.99 13.29 7.51
N ILE A 243 -18.90 14.03 7.79
CA ILE A 243 -18.50 14.40 9.16
C ILE A 243 -19.55 15.31 9.82
N GLU A 244 -20.09 16.31 9.10
CA GLU A 244 -21.17 17.17 9.60
C GLU A 244 -22.41 16.35 10.01
N ASN A 245 -22.77 15.32 9.22
CA ASN A 245 -23.87 14.44 9.57
C ASN A 245 -23.62 13.65 10.85
N ALA A 246 -22.40 13.17 11.08
CA ALA A 246 -22.02 12.51 12.32
C ALA A 246 -22.14 13.46 13.52
N LEU A 247 -21.87 14.75 13.33
CA LEU A 247 -21.93 15.79 14.35
C LEU A 247 -23.34 16.34 14.63
N LYS A 248 -24.35 16.03 13.81
CA LYS A 248 -25.71 16.58 13.94
C LYS A 248 -26.37 16.32 15.29
N LYS A 249 -26.04 15.22 15.96
CA LYS A 249 -26.59 14.84 17.27
C LYS A 249 -25.91 15.60 18.41
N HIS A 250 -24.81 16.30 18.16
CA HIS A 250 -23.96 16.98 19.14
C HIS A 250 -23.82 18.48 18.80
N LYS A 251 -24.94 19.13 18.50
CA LYS A 251 -24.94 20.56 18.13
C LYS A 251 -24.58 21.49 19.30
N ASP A 252 -24.81 21.02 20.49
CA ASP A 252 -24.55 21.70 21.75
C ASP A 252 -23.10 21.57 22.27
N ARG A 253 -22.24 20.87 21.51
CA ARG A 253 -20.82 20.74 21.87
C ARG A 253 -20.08 22.08 21.79
N LYS A 254 -19.14 22.27 22.72
CA LYS A 254 -18.20 23.40 22.73
C LYS A 254 -16.88 23.04 22.00
N CYS A 255 -16.43 21.78 22.09
CA CYS A 255 -15.25 21.31 21.38
C CYS A 255 -15.38 21.48 19.87
N LYS A 256 -14.26 21.63 19.19
CA LYS A 256 -14.19 21.91 17.75
C LYS A 256 -13.76 20.66 16.95
N VAL A 257 -14.32 20.50 15.76
CA VAL A 257 -13.87 19.48 14.79
C VAL A 257 -13.59 20.21 13.48
N TYR A 258 -12.33 20.11 13.03
CA TYR A 258 -11.80 20.72 11.80
C TYR A 258 -11.57 19.63 10.75
N VAL A 259 -11.97 19.86 9.47
CA VAL A 259 -11.90 18.89 8.38
C VAL A 259 -11.18 19.49 7.18
#